data_0dc8931581cd6b7a15b4e6f41905e244
#
_entry.id   0dc8931581cd6b7a15b4e6f41905e244
#
_cell.length_a   1.000
_cell.length_b   1.000
_cell.length_c   1.000
_cell.angle_alpha   90.00
_cell.angle_beta   90.00
_cell.angle_gamma   90.00
#
_symmetry.space_group_name_H-M   'P 1'
#
loop_
_entity.id
_entity.type
_entity.pdbx_description
1 polymer ?
#
loop_
_entity_poly.entity_id
_entity_poly.type
_entity_poly.pdbx_seq_one_letter_code
_entity_poly.pdbx_strand_id
1 'polypeptide(L)'
;MGAAFNDVGAVILFVADLHRSRAFYHGVLGPDVQFEDADSVGFKIEGMAFIVLQVDRARVQLQGEPTATPRAGATAFLTTFTEDADALHADLVRRGVTFFQEPAEQPWGMRTAYFKDPDGHVWEIAQPVKQSA
;
A
#
# COMPACT_ATOMS: atom_id res chain seq x y z
N MET A 1 -12.99 -31.08 -2.17
CA MET A 1 -12.59 -29.65 -2.14
C MET A 1 -12.82 -29.00 -3.47
N GLY A 2 -13.59 -27.98 -3.53
CA GLY A 2 -13.80 -27.23 -4.74
C GLY A 2 -12.72 -26.17 -4.94
N ALA A 3 -12.50 -25.76 -6.18
CA ALA A 3 -11.76 -24.56 -6.51
C ALA A 3 -12.72 -23.38 -6.39
N ALA A 4 -12.38 -22.39 -5.57
CA ALA A 4 -13.21 -21.22 -5.37
C ALA A 4 -12.36 -19.95 -5.50
N PHE A 5 -12.97 -18.94 -6.12
CA PHE A 5 -12.40 -17.60 -6.18
C PHE A 5 -13.07 -16.77 -5.07
N ASN A 6 -12.49 -16.77 -3.87
CA ASN A 6 -13.14 -16.17 -2.70
C ASN A 6 -12.19 -15.46 -1.73
N ASP A 7 -10.92 -15.28 -2.09
CA ASP A 7 -9.98 -14.53 -1.28
C ASP A 7 -8.92 -13.83 -2.14
N VAL A 8 -8.24 -12.87 -1.53
CA VAL A 8 -7.04 -12.25 -2.08
C VAL A 8 -5.88 -12.63 -1.17
N GLY A 9 -4.99 -13.50 -1.65
CA GLY A 9 -3.88 -14.01 -0.84
C GLY A 9 -2.66 -13.12 -0.84
N ALA A 10 -2.50 -12.28 -1.86
CA ALA A 10 -1.35 -11.39 -1.99
C ALA A 10 -1.71 -10.14 -2.79
N VAL A 11 -1.07 -9.04 -2.45
CA VAL A 11 -1.03 -7.83 -3.28
C VAL A 11 0.42 -7.64 -3.72
N ILE A 12 0.63 -7.49 -5.02
CA ILE A 12 1.96 -7.28 -5.59
C ILE A 12 1.94 -5.96 -6.34
N LEU A 13 2.69 -4.97 -5.84
CA LEU A 13 2.79 -3.66 -6.47
C LEU A 13 4.04 -3.61 -7.34
N PHE A 14 3.90 -3.11 -8.56
CA PHE A 14 5.04 -2.95 -9.47
C PHE A 14 5.75 -1.64 -9.15
N VAL A 15 7.07 -1.71 -9.02
CA VAL A 15 7.90 -0.57 -8.62
C VAL A 15 9.04 -0.37 -9.62
N ALA A 16 9.42 0.89 -9.81
CA ALA A 16 10.49 1.25 -10.73
C ALA A 16 11.88 1.05 -10.10
N ASP A 17 11.97 1.23 -8.79
CA ASP A 17 13.23 1.15 -8.05
C ASP A 17 13.01 0.39 -6.75
N LEU A 18 13.45 -0.86 -6.70
CA LEU A 18 13.23 -1.75 -5.57
C LEU A 18 13.85 -1.22 -4.27
N HIS A 19 15.03 -0.64 -4.33
CA HIS A 19 15.69 -0.08 -3.15
C HIS A 19 14.91 1.09 -2.56
N ARG A 20 14.41 1.97 -3.42
CA ARG A 20 13.59 3.12 -3.00
C ARG A 20 12.29 2.64 -2.35
N SER A 21 11.63 1.65 -2.93
CA SER A 21 10.40 1.09 -2.37
C SER A 21 10.65 0.39 -1.06
N ARG A 22 11.73 -0.39 -0.94
CA ARG A 22 12.11 -1.04 0.31
C ARG A 22 12.36 -0.02 1.41
N ALA A 23 13.08 1.05 1.10
CA ALA A 23 13.34 2.12 2.06
C ALA A 23 12.05 2.79 2.52
N PHE A 24 11.11 2.99 1.62
CA PHE A 24 9.83 3.60 1.98
C PHE A 24 8.98 2.67 2.86
N TYR A 25 8.75 1.43 2.43
CA TYR A 25 7.87 0.53 3.17
C TYR A 25 8.47 0.06 4.48
N HIS A 26 9.72 -0.39 4.48
CA HIS A 26 10.39 -0.83 5.70
C HIS A 26 10.87 0.35 6.53
N GLY A 27 11.56 1.30 5.90
CA GLY A 27 12.24 2.38 6.63
C GLY A 27 11.31 3.47 7.13
N VAL A 28 10.28 3.82 6.36
CA VAL A 28 9.37 4.92 6.70
C VAL A 28 8.08 4.41 7.32
N LEU A 29 7.40 3.46 6.66
CA LEU A 29 6.13 2.94 7.17
C LEU A 29 6.31 1.91 8.29
N GLY A 30 7.38 1.14 8.29
CA GLY A 30 7.79 0.35 9.43
C GLY A 30 7.75 -1.16 9.37
N PRO A 31 6.91 -1.83 8.53
CA PRO A 31 6.85 -3.28 8.59
C PRO A 31 8.19 -3.93 8.29
N ASP A 32 8.46 -5.04 8.99
CA ASP A 32 9.68 -5.81 8.76
C ASP A 32 9.67 -6.49 7.40
N VAL A 33 10.86 -6.67 6.83
CA VAL A 33 11.04 -7.46 5.62
C VAL A 33 10.87 -8.93 5.98
N GLN A 34 9.98 -9.62 5.27
CA GLN A 34 9.73 -11.04 5.47
C GLN A 34 10.60 -11.89 4.55
N PHE A 35 10.77 -11.47 3.32
CA PHE A 35 11.68 -12.09 2.37
C PHE A 35 12.12 -11.05 1.34
N GLU A 36 13.27 -11.29 0.71
CA GLU A 36 13.71 -10.48 -0.41
C GLU A 36 14.61 -11.27 -1.34
N ASP A 37 14.56 -10.93 -2.62
CA ASP A 37 15.48 -11.40 -3.63
C ASP A 37 15.93 -10.24 -4.51
N ALA A 38 16.54 -10.53 -5.66
CA ALA A 38 17.06 -9.47 -6.53
C ALA A 38 15.97 -8.57 -7.10
N ASP A 39 14.75 -9.06 -7.22
CA ASP A 39 13.67 -8.38 -7.94
C ASP A 39 12.45 -8.06 -7.10
N SER A 40 12.37 -8.55 -5.87
CA SER A 40 11.18 -8.37 -5.02
C SER A 40 11.51 -8.27 -3.55
N VAL A 41 10.60 -7.63 -2.80
CA VAL A 41 10.63 -7.57 -1.34
C VAL A 41 9.23 -7.83 -0.82
N GLY A 42 9.10 -8.80 0.08
CA GLY A 42 7.87 -9.08 0.80
C GLY A 42 7.95 -8.54 2.22
N PHE A 43 6.86 -7.94 2.69
CA PHE A 43 6.78 -7.31 4.00
C PHE A 43 5.86 -8.08 4.92
N LYS A 44 6.22 -8.09 6.19
CA LYS A 44 5.46 -8.79 7.22
C LYS A 44 4.32 -7.90 7.71
N ILE A 45 3.13 -8.11 7.14
CA ILE A 45 1.90 -7.43 7.56
C ILE A 45 0.80 -8.47 7.77
N GLU A 46 -0.24 -8.08 8.51
CA GLU A 46 -1.38 -8.97 8.73
C GLU A 46 -2.31 -8.99 7.52
N GLY A 47 -3.00 -10.10 7.37
CA GLY A 47 -4.10 -10.27 6.42
C GLY A 47 -3.69 -10.96 5.15
N MET A 48 -2.78 -10.39 4.37
CA MET A 48 -2.35 -10.95 3.10
C MET A 48 -0.87 -10.68 2.85
N ALA A 49 -0.27 -11.42 1.94
CA ALA A 49 1.10 -11.13 1.52
C ALA A 49 1.15 -9.78 0.82
N PHE A 50 2.11 -8.94 1.19
CA PHE A 50 2.33 -7.65 0.56
C PHE A 50 3.75 -7.61 -0.01
N ILE A 51 3.84 -7.47 -1.32
CA ILE A 51 5.09 -7.63 -2.06
C ILE A 51 5.26 -6.45 -3.01
N VAL A 52 6.48 -5.90 -3.07
CA VAL A 52 6.86 -5.00 -4.15
C VAL A 52 7.76 -5.75 -5.12
N LEU A 53 7.50 -5.61 -6.41
CA LEU A 53 8.16 -6.35 -7.46
C LEU A 53 8.66 -5.37 -8.52
N GLN A 54 9.93 -5.51 -8.90
CA GLN A 54 10.51 -4.69 -9.95
C GLN A 54 9.67 -4.80 -11.23
N VAL A 55 9.28 -3.66 -11.81
CA VAL A 55 8.32 -3.62 -12.91
C VAL A 55 8.77 -4.44 -14.13
N ASP A 56 10.07 -4.45 -14.40
CA ASP A 56 10.61 -5.22 -15.52
C ASP A 56 10.50 -6.73 -15.29
N ARG A 57 10.67 -7.15 -14.04
CA ARG A 57 10.52 -8.55 -13.65
C ARG A 57 9.05 -8.99 -13.71
N ALA A 58 8.14 -8.09 -13.33
CA ALA A 58 6.70 -8.35 -13.46
C ALA A 58 6.32 -8.66 -14.90
N ARG A 59 6.88 -7.92 -15.85
CA ARG A 59 6.62 -8.16 -17.28
C ARG A 59 7.05 -9.56 -17.72
N VAL A 60 8.20 -10.02 -17.24
CA VAL A 60 8.67 -11.37 -17.52
C VAL A 60 7.72 -12.40 -16.93
N GLN A 61 7.32 -12.21 -15.68
CA GLN A 61 6.41 -13.12 -14.98
C GLN A 61 5.04 -13.20 -15.67
N LEU A 62 4.57 -12.09 -16.23
CA LEU A 62 3.29 -12.01 -16.93
C LEU A 62 3.43 -12.29 -18.44
N GLN A 63 4.55 -12.88 -18.85
CA GLN A 63 4.78 -13.36 -20.21
C GLN A 63 4.62 -12.28 -21.27
N GLY A 64 5.14 -11.09 -20.98
CA GLY A 64 5.16 -9.97 -21.92
C GLY A 64 3.96 -9.06 -21.88
N GLU A 65 2.98 -9.31 -21.00
CA GLU A 65 1.92 -8.34 -20.79
C GLU A 65 2.51 -6.98 -20.42
N PRO A 66 1.99 -5.86 -20.94
CA PRO A 66 2.49 -4.54 -20.56
C PRO A 66 2.38 -4.31 -19.05
N THR A 67 3.46 -3.87 -18.45
CA THR A 67 3.53 -3.54 -17.03
C THR A 67 4.00 -2.10 -16.85
N ALA A 68 3.53 -1.44 -15.80
CA ALA A 68 3.87 -0.04 -15.53
C ALA A 68 3.71 0.26 -14.06
N THR A 69 4.29 1.38 -13.64
CA THR A 69 3.93 2.03 -12.39
C THR A 69 2.81 3.04 -12.68
N PRO A 70 2.07 3.55 -11.66
CA PRO A 70 0.88 4.38 -11.91
C PRO A 70 1.20 5.84 -12.31
N ARG A 71 1.89 6.02 -13.43
CA ARG A 71 2.29 7.36 -13.93
C ARG A 71 1.13 8.18 -14.46
N ALA A 72 0.16 7.52 -15.08
CA ALA A 72 -0.99 8.21 -15.69
C ALA A 72 -2.07 8.57 -14.67
N GLY A 73 -1.95 8.05 -13.46
CA GLY A 73 -2.92 8.25 -12.39
C GLY A 73 -3.21 6.96 -11.65
N ALA A 74 -3.92 7.06 -10.55
CA ALA A 74 -4.29 5.91 -9.74
C ALA A 74 -5.43 5.13 -10.40
N THR A 75 -5.30 3.81 -10.42
CA THR A 75 -6.36 2.90 -10.86
C THR A 75 -6.94 2.11 -9.68
N ALA A 76 -6.33 2.23 -8.52
CA ALA A 76 -6.75 1.58 -7.28
C ALA A 76 -6.06 2.26 -6.11
N PHE A 77 -6.55 2.00 -4.91
CA PHE A 77 -5.81 2.35 -3.69
C PHE A 77 -5.93 1.21 -2.69
N LEU A 78 -4.96 1.18 -1.77
CA LEU A 78 -4.95 0.21 -0.69
C LEU A 78 -5.32 0.93 0.60
N THR A 79 -5.95 0.22 1.50
CA THR A 79 -6.40 0.80 2.77
C THR A 79 -5.74 0.06 3.93
N THR A 80 -5.22 0.82 4.88
CA THR A 80 -4.89 0.32 6.20
C THR A 80 -5.89 0.88 7.20
N PHE A 81 -6.47 0.02 8.03
CA PHE A 81 -7.38 0.45 9.07
C PHE A 81 -6.61 0.82 10.34
N THR A 82 -7.06 1.83 11.02
CA THR A 82 -6.46 2.30 12.26
C THR A 82 -7.55 2.71 13.25
N GLU A 83 -7.23 2.67 14.54
CA GLU A 83 -8.13 3.15 15.59
C GLU A 83 -8.06 4.67 15.76
N ASP A 84 -7.00 5.32 15.24
CA ASP A 84 -6.81 6.76 15.39
C ASP A 84 -6.09 7.30 14.14
N ALA A 85 -6.89 7.79 13.20
CA ALA A 85 -6.37 8.32 11.93
C ALA A 85 -5.51 9.55 12.12
N ASP A 86 -5.89 10.45 13.05
CA ASP A 86 -5.09 11.66 13.31
C ASP A 86 -3.72 11.32 13.88
N ALA A 87 -3.65 10.38 14.82
CA ALA A 87 -2.37 9.97 15.42
C ALA A 87 -1.48 9.28 14.38
N LEU A 88 -2.04 8.40 13.56
CA LEU A 88 -1.26 7.73 12.52
C LEU A 88 -0.78 8.73 11.47
N HIS A 89 -1.64 9.65 11.05
CA HIS A 89 -1.26 10.73 10.13
C HIS A 89 -0.08 11.54 10.70
N ALA A 90 -0.19 11.99 11.95
CA ALA A 90 0.85 12.79 12.58
C ALA A 90 2.18 12.02 12.67
N ASP A 91 2.12 10.73 13.00
CA ASP A 91 3.31 9.89 13.07
C ASP A 91 3.98 9.72 11.71
N LEU A 92 3.19 9.44 10.68
CA LEU A 92 3.72 9.25 9.32
C LEU A 92 4.30 10.56 8.76
N VAL A 93 3.67 11.70 9.05
CA VAL A 93 4.23 13.01 8.66
C VAL A 93 5.59 13.23 9.32
N ARG A 94 5.73 12.89 10.60
CA ARG A 94 7.04 12.98 11.29
C ARG A 94 8.10 12.09 10.64
N ARG A 95 7.68 10.97 10.04
CA ARG A 95 8.58 10.05 9.34
C ARG A 95 8.86 10.46 7.88
N GLY A 96 8.29 11.58 7.44
CA GLY A 96 8.54 12.13 6.10
C GLY A 96 7.50 11.82 5.05
N VAL A 97 6.36 11.24 5.42
CA VAL A 97 5.26 10.98 4.48
C VAL A 97 4.51 12.28 4.19
N THR A 98 4.26 12.55 2.92
CA THR A 98 3.44 13.68 2.48
C THR A 98 2.06 13.18 2.09
N PHE A 99 1.03 13.69 2.75
CA PHE A 99 -0.35 13.37 2.43
C PHE A 99 -0.91 14.37 1.43
N PHE A 100 -1.64 13.88 0.43
CA PHE A 100 -2.33 14.78 -0.49
C PHE A 100 -3.77 15.05 -0.02
N GLN A 101 -4.29 14.28 0.93
CA GLN A 101 -5.51 14.61 1.66
C GLN A 101 -5.28 14.33 3.14
N GLU A 102 -5.49 15.35 3.96
CA GLU A 102 -5.39 15.26 5.42
C GLU A 102 -6.61 14.56 6.00
N PRO A 103 -6.54 14.08 7.27
CA PRO A 103 -7.68 13.39 7.88
C PRO A 103 -8.96 14.20 7.84
N ALA A 104 -10.01 13.59 7.33
CA ALA A 104 -11.35 14.19 7.26
C ALA A 104 -12.40 13.09 7.37
N GLU A 105 -13.52 13.42 8.01
CA GLU A 105 -14.66 12.51 8.08
C GLU A 105 -15.38 12.47 6.74
N GLN A 106 -15.74 11.25 6.35
CA GLN A 106 -16.42 11.00 5.09
C GLN A 106 -17.90 10.63 5.32
N PRO A 107 -18.77 10.88 4.34
CA PRO A 107 -20.21 10.57 4.50
C PRO A 107 -20.52 9.11 4.77
N TRP A 108 -19.60 8.19 4.44
CA TRP A 108 -19.80 6.75 4.64
C TRP A 108 -19.30 6.22 6.00
N GLY A 109 -19.04 7.12 6.96
CA GLY A 109 -18.74 6.71 8.33
C GLY A 109 -17.29 6.39 8.60
N MET A 110 -16.38 6.93 7.81
CA MET A 110 -14.93 6.74 7.97
C MET A 110 -14.25 8.09 8.10
N ARG A 111 -13.18 8.14 8.91
CA ARG A 111 -12.24 9.25 8.89
C ARG A 111 -11.01 8.79 8.12
N THR A 112 -10.70 9.47 7.01
CA THR A 112 -9.71 8.99 6.04
C THR A 112 -8.67 10.04 5.72
N ALA A 113 -7.48 9.59 5.33
CA ALA A 113 -6.42 10.41 4.77
C ALA A 113 -5.68 9.60 3.72
N TYR A 114 -5.02 10.28 2.78
CA TYR A 114 -4.44 9.61 1.62
C TYR A 114 -3.03 10.09 1.36
N PHE A 115 -2.13 9.14 1.06
CA PHE A 115 -0.77 9.44 0.62
C PHE A 115 -0.39 8.54 -0.55
N LYS A 116 0.77 8.81 -1.16
CA LYS A 116 1.31 7.99 -2.24
C LYS A 116 2.66 7.42 -1.84
N ASP A 117 2.92 6.21 -2.31
CA ASP A 117 4.28 5.66 -2.23
C ASP A 117 5.17 6.33 -3.31
N PRO A 118 6.50 6.01 -3.36
CA PRO A 118 7.40 6.65 -4.33
C PRO A 118 7.03 6.44 -5.79
N ASP A 119 6.28 5.39 -6.12
CA ASP A 119 5.85 5.10 -7.49
C ASP A 119 4.49 5.71 -7.83
N GLY A 120 3.79 6.27 -6.85
CA GLY A 120 2.47 6.83 -7.04
C GLY A 120 1.32 5.91 -6.68
N HIS A 121 1.59 4.75 -6.09
CA HIS A 121 0.53 3.90 -5.56
C HIS A 121 -0.13 4.61 -4.38
N VAL A 122 -1.47 4.69 -4.42
CA VAL A 122 -2.24 5.42 -3.42
C VAL A 122 -2.56 4.54 -2.23
N TRP A 123 -2.35 5.08 -1.04
CA TRP A 123 -2.73 4.47 0.23
C TRP A 123 -3.74 5.35 0.96
N GLU A 124 -4.72 4.68 1.55
CA GLU A 124 -5.68 5.28 2.47
C GLU A 124 -5.39 4.78 3.88
N ILE A 125 -5.38 5.69 4.85
CA ILE A 125 -5.57 5.29 6.24
C ILE A 125 -7.01 5.58 6.61
N ALA A 126 -7.68 4.64 7.25
CA ALA A 126 -9.11 4.73 7.51
C ALA A 126 -9.44 4.31 8.94
N GLN A 127 -10.22 5.15 9.61
CA GLN A 127 -10.71 4.91 10.96
C GLN A 127 -12.23 4.86 10.90
N PRO A 128 -12.85 3.74 11.31
CA PRO A 128 -14.32 3.72 11.47
C PRO A 128 -14.74 4.73 12.53
N VAL A 129 -15.73 5.58 12.17
CA VAL A 129 -16.27 6.58 13.08
C VAL A 129 -17.56 6.03 13.69
N LYS A 130 -17.66 6.06 15.03
CA LYS A 130 -18.88 5.67 15.69
C LYS A 130 -19.99 6.63 15.33
N GLN A 131 -21.05 6.08 14.75
CA GLN A 131 -22.26 6.86 14.51
C GLN A 131 -23.00 7.05 15.83
N SER A 132 -23.40 8.28 16.10
CA SER A 132 -24.29 8.56 17.23
C SER A 132 -25.65 7.91 16.97
N ALA A 133 -26.14 7.25 17.96
CA ALA A 133 -27.46 6.60 17.91
C ALA A 133 -28.57 7.63 17.79
#